data_69a0636afe261fb60f24cbfa5266a300
#
_entry.id   69a0636afe261fb60f24cbfa5266a300
#
_cell.length_a   1.000
_cell.length_b   1.000
_cell.length_c   1.000
_cell.angle_alpha   90.00
_cell.angle_beta   90.00
_cell.angle_gamma   90.00
#
_symmetry.space_group_name_H-M   'P 1'
#
loop_
_entity.id
_entity.type
_entity.pdbx_description
1 polymer ?
#
loop_
_entity_poly.entity_id
_entity_poly.type
_entity_poly.pdbx_seq_one_letter_code
_entity_poly.pdbx_strand_id
1 'polypeptide(L)'
;MVIALPSVVLAAGGAGPCKDVCLLGETRNQDGKSCQLWDATTSSWVQEVSVGPGHMHNRARAHLAWLYNWHLAAGGVVGSRFHDATLAALREYASQSDSALNTGVFLASEALRSMVTGSPHAQQSVIQTVQVLHDWWNVAGDPGYLARFAAPVDTDDPIAGQTFETDNEKDHYNQVYNNELWNWRGHISRDQYTGVMIGYSLAYEATNDEVTRALIREDVVEFIEQLMRRDVAKMRIQIDDITLPLPLEVELQYMVFSDDDTENGLPTIMVNTDELTDIYTLGFQLFWPDIGEVVSQIPGFGWVKTLPNPTVAVQLTSHFLVALQVTEGIPEYASRRAAILDFYERHVDDWLDIADKWRNTNRCGEKYYGNNIVFLPMYNLVRLEYNADRAARIRNDILRDRLWDHVAEHKNVLFAHIYASNADPADPIQDITFSHI
;
A
#
# COMPACT_ATOMS: atom_id res chain seq x y z
N MET A 1 5.97 -12.87 -13.76
CA MET A 1 6.92 -12.20 -12.84
C MET A 1 6.33 -12.32 -11.44
N VAL A 2 6.89 -13.16 -10.59
CA VAL A 2 6.40 -13.28 -9.22
C VAL A 2 7.11 -12.22 -8.42
N ILE A 3 6.39 -11.16 -8.02
CA ILE A 3 6.91 -10.22 -7.05
C ILE A 3 7.02 -11.00 -5.75
N ALA A 4 8.25 -11.36 -5.36
CA ALA A 4 8.49 -11.77 -3.99
C ALA A 4 8.18 -10.54 -3.13
N LEU A 5 7.06 -10.59 -2.41
CA LEU A 5 6.79 -9.60 -1.37
C LEU A 5 8.04 -9.48 -0.50
N PRO A 6 8.46 -8.28 -0.13
CA PRO A 6 9.52 -8.14 0.84
C PRO A 6 9.11 -9.01 2.03
N SER A 7 9.97 -9.95 2.38
CA SER A 7 9.85 -10.61 3.65
C SER A 7 9.62 -9.48 4.64
N VAL A 8 8.45 -9.46 5.27
CA VAL A 8 8.31 -8.73 6.51
C VAL A 8 9.48 -9.26 7.33
N VAL A 9 10.54 -8.48 7.45
CA VAL A 9 11.67 -8.84 8.27
C VAL A 9 11.13 -8.75 9.67
N LEU A 10 10.51 -9.85 10.10
CA LEU A 10 10.50 -10.20 11.49
C LEU A 10 11.97 -10.16 11.87
N ALA A 11 12.37 -9.21 12.69
CA ALA A 11 13.67 -9.18 13.31
C ALA A 11 13.80 -10.46 14.14
N ALA A 12 14.12 -11.55 13.47
CA ALA A 12 14.61 -12.76 14.11
C ALA A 12 16.03 -12.42 14.51
N GLY A 13 16.24 -12.28 15.80
CA GLY A 13 17.57 -12.18 16.38
C GLY A 13 18.45 -13.28 15.80
N GLY A 14 19.64 -12.89 15.37
CA GLY A 14 20.65 -13.61 14.66
C GLY A 14 20.71 -15.13 14.87
N ALA A 15 20.11 -15.84 13.94
CA ALA A 15 20.48 -17.22 13.64
C ALA A 15 21.16 -17.19 12.28
N GLY A 16 22.40 -17.67 12.22
CA GLY A 16 23.15 -17.84 10.97
C GLY A 16 22.36 -18.69 9.96
N PRO A 17 22.82 -18.79 8.70
CA PRO A 17 22.07 -19.45 7.64
C PRO A 17 21.75 -20.89 8.06
N CYS A 18 20.48 -21.15 8.30
CA CYS A 18 19.98 -22.50 8.58
C CYS A 18 20.11 -23.31 7.30
N LYS A 19 21.16 -24.12 7.21
CA LYS A 19 21.44 -24.94 6.04
C LYS A 19 20.46 -26.10 5.82
N ASP A 20 19.62 -26.43 6.81
CA ASP A 20 18.80 -27.65 6.83
C ASP A 20 17.32 -27.39 7.19
N VAL A 21 16.82 -26.18 7.08
CA VAL A 21 15.41 -25.87 7.38
C VAL A 21 14.64 -25.74 6.09
N CYS A 22 13.47 -26.38 6.03
CA CYS A 22 12.52 -26.13 4.95
C CYS A 22 12.24 -24.63 4.82
N LEU A 23 12.04 -24.14 3.59
CA LEU A 23 11.70 -22.74 3.34
C LEU A 23 10.42 -22.37 4.08
N LEU A 24 10.27 -21.10 4.36
CA LEU A 24 9.06 -20.58 5.01
C LEU A 24 7.81 -21.06 4.24
N GLY A 25 6.86 -21.66 4.93
CA GLY A 25 5.68 -22.27 4.32
C GLY A 25 5.83 -23.74 3.91
N GLU A 26 7.04 -24.29 3.98
CA GLU A 26 7.28 -25.72 3.78
C GLU A 26 7.26 -26.47 5.09
N THR A 27 6.72 -27.69 5.09
CA THR A 27 6.85 -28.62 6.20
C THR A 27 7.70 -29.81 5.78
N ARG A 28 8.49 -30.35 6.72
CA ARG A 28 9.18 -31.64 6.49
C ARG A 28 8.16 -32.76 6.44
N ASN A 29 8.31 -33.63 5.45
CA ASN A 29 7.54 -34.85 5.41
C ASN A 29 7.94 -35.80 6.58
N GLN A 30 7.19 -36.90 6.75
CA GLN A 30 7.38 -37.83 7.86
C GLN A 30 8.75 -38.49 7.90
N ASP A 31 9.47 -38.59 6.77
CA ASP A 31 10.83 -39.13 6.70
C ASP A 31 11.90 -38.07 7.01
N GLY A 32 11.53 -36.82 7.20
CA GLY A 32 12.41 -35.70 7.53
C GLY A 32 13.39 -35.32 6.42
N LYS A 33 13.25 -35.85 5.21
CA LYS A 33 14.22 -35.71 4.12
C LYS A 33 13.77 -34.79 3.00
N SER A 34 12.46 -34.60 2.81
CA SER A 34 11.92 -33.73 1.79
C SER A 34 10.99 -32.70 2.39
N CYS A 35 10.98 -31.53 1.79
CA CYS A 35 10.05 -30.46 2.13
C CYS A 35 8.80 -30.59 1.24
N GLN A 36 7.63 -30.37 1.85
CA GLN A 36 6.34 -30.34 1.17
C GLN A 36 5.80 -28.91 1.12
N LEU A 37 5.24 -28.54 0.00
CA LEU A 37 4.57 -27.27 -0.19
C LEU A 37 3.05 -27.45 -0.17
N TRP A 38 2.37 -26.51 0.45
CA TRP A 38 0.92 -26.41 0.31
C TRP A 38 0.59 -25.86 -1.09
N ASP A 39 -0.14 -26.64 -1.86
CA ASP A 39 -0.72 -26.15 -3.12
C ASP A 39 -2.14 -25.65 -2.85
N ALA A 40 -2.29 -24.35 -2.80
CA ALA A 40 -3.57 -23.70 -2.56
C ALA A 40 -4.57 -23.95 -3.71
N THR A 41 -4.10 -24.25 -4.92
CA THR A 41 -4.96 -24.55 -6.08
C THR A 41 -5.67 -25.90 -5.91
N THR A 42 -4.95 -26.88 -5.38
CA THR A 42 -5.49 -28.23 -5.15
C THR A 42 -5.90 -28.48 -3.70
N SER A 43 -5.68 -27.51 -2.81
CA SER A 43 -5.86 -27.63 -1.36
C SER A 43 -5.17 -28.88 -0.79
N SER A 44 -3.96 -29.15 -1.24
CA SER A 44 -3.19 -30.34 -0.86
C SER A 44 -1.71 -30.05 -0.69
N TRP A 45 -1.06 -30.86 0.13
CA TRP A 45 0.40 -30.89 0.23
C TRP A 45 0.97 -31.62 -0.99
N VAL A 46 1.85 -30.97 -1.72
CA VAL A 46 2.53 -31.55 -2.88
C VAL A 46 4.00 -31.76 -2.58
N GLN A 47 4.51 -32.93 -2.97
CA GLN A 47 5.93 -33.19 -2.92
C GLN A 47 6.61 -32.43 -4.05
N GLU A 48 7.67 -31.71 -3.72
CA GLU A 48 8.41 -30.95 -4.68
C GLU A 48 9.14 -31.86 -5.67
N VAL A 49 8.85 -31.71 -6.95
CA VAL A 49 9.53 -32.47 -8.00
C VAL A 49 10.85 -31.76 -8.32
N SER A 50 11.97 -32.33 -7.88
CA SER A 50 13.34 -32.21 -8.40
C SER A 50 13.95 -30.84 -8.74
N VAL A 51 13.37 -29.72 -8.34
CA VAL A 51 13.99 -28.40 -8.47
C VAL A 51 14.53 -28.04 -7.09
N GLY A 52 15.82 -27.78 -6.99
CA GLY A 52 16.47 -27.55 -5.69
C GLY A 52 15.76 -26.47 -4.84
N PRO A 53 15.88 -26.53 -3.51
CA PRO A 53 15.14 -25.65 -2.59
C PRO A 53 15.42 -24.15 -2.75
N GLY A 54 16.44 -23.78 -3.51
CA GLY A 54 16.75 -22.38 -3.86
C GLY A 54 16.07 -21.85 -5.10
N HIS A 55 15.26 -22.64 -5.82
CA HIS A 55 14.63 -22.18 -7.04
C HIS A 55 13.54 -21.14 -6.75
N MET A 56 13.55 -20.02 -7.48
CA MET A 56 12.62 -18.89 -7.27
C MET A 56 11.14 -19.30 -7.27
N HIS A 57 10.75 -20.22 -8.16
CA HIS A 57 9.39 -20.73 -8.23
C HIS A 57 8.96 -21.41 -6.91
N ASN A 58 9.81 -22.24 -6.36
CA ASN A 58 9.53 -22.96 -5.13
C ASN A 58 9.47 -22.01 -3.93
N ARG A 59 10.38 -21.03 -3.89
CA ARG A 59 10.35 -19.98 -2.87
C ARG A 59 9.06 -19.16 -2.94
N ALA A 60 8.63 -18.78 -4.14
CA ALA A 60 7.38 -18.07 -4.34
C ALA A 60 6.15 -18.87 -3.89
N ARG A 61 6.11 -20.18 -4.19
CA ARG A 61 5.03 -21.09 -3.73
C ARG A 61 5.04 -21.25 -2.22
N ALA A 62 6.20 -21.39 -1.61
CA ALA A 62 6.34 -21.50 -0.16
C ALA A 62 5.84 -20.24 0.56
N HIS A 63 6.23 -19.05 0.07
CA HIS A 63 5.75 -17.78 0.60
C HIS A 63 4.24 -17.63 0.43
N LEU A 64 3.70 -18.02 -0.72
CA LEU A 64 2.27 -17.96 -0.96
C LEU A 64 1.49 -18.86 0.01
N ALA A 65 1.93 -20.13 0.16
CA ALA A 65 1.32 -21.07 1.09
C ALA A 65 1.39 -20.58 2.54
N TRP A 66 2.53 -20.01 2.92
CA TRP A 66 2.70 -19.40 4.24
C TRP A 66 1.72 -18.24 4.47
N LEU A 67 1.55 -17.37 3.50
CA LEU A 67 0.67 -16.21 3.56
C LEU A 67 -0.79 -16.66 3.72
N TYR A 68 -1.25 -17.59 2.89
CA TYR A 68 -2.61 -18.13 2.97
C TYR A 68 -2.91 -18.83 4.30
N ASN A 69 -1.94 -19.56 4.84
CA ASN A 69 -2.16 -20.35 6.06
C ASN A 69 -2.12 -19.50 7.35
N TRP A 70 -1.37 -18.41 7.35
CA TRP A 70 -1.01 -17.76 8.61
C TRP A 70 -1.16 -16.24 8.63
N HIS A 71 -1.34 -15.60 7.49
CA HIS A 71 -1.32 -14.14 7.40
C HIS A 71 -2.60 -13.52 6.81
N LEU A 72 -3.64 -14.31 6.58
CA LEU A 72 -4.94 -13.78 6.15
C LEU A 72 -5.92 -13.84 7.32
N ALA A 73 -6.33 -12.66 7.80
CA ALA A 73 -7.35 -12.49 8.81
C ALA A 73 -8.57 -11.82 8.17
N ALA A 74 -9.72 -12.46 8.17
CA ALA A 74 -10.94 -11.96 7.48
C ALA A 74 -10.65 -11.47 6.05
N GLY A 75 -9.75 -12.15 5.33
CA GLY A 75 -9.34 -11.83 3.97
C GLY A 75 -8.25 -10.75 3.84
N GLY A 76 -7.89 -10.05 4.90
CA GLY A 76 -6.82 -9.05 4.90
C GLY A 76 -5.47 -9.60 5.36
N VAL A 77 -4.39 -9.04 4.83
CA VAL A 77 -3.01 -9.46 5.19
C VAL A 77 -2.57 -8.80 6.47
N VAL A 78 -2.18 -9.62 7.45
CA VAL A 78 -1.72 -9.19 8.77
C VAL A 78 -0.41 -9.87 9.18
N GLY A 79 0.28 -9.32 10.16
CA GLY A 79 1.36 -10.02 10.85
C GLY A 79 0.83 -11.14 11.71
N SER A 80 1.63 -12.19 11.90
CA SER A 80 1.27 -13.35 12.71
C SER A 80 2.31 -13.60 13.80
N ARG A 81 1.84 -13.84 15.02
CA ARG A 81 2.69 -14.24 16.13
C ARG A 81 2.33 -15.66 16.56
N PHE A 82 3.34 -16.50 16.71
CA PHE A 82 3.18 -17.91 17.06
C PHE A 82 3.47 -18.13 18.53
N HIS A 83 2.96 -19.24 19.09
CA HIS A 83 3.22 -19.60 20.47
C HIS A 83 4.70 -19.89 20.73
N ASP A 84 5.39 -20.46 19.75
CA ASP A 84 6.81 -20.81 19.85
C ASP A 84 7.50 -20.85 18.48
N ALA A 85 8.79 -21.16 18.49
CA ALA A 85 9.63 -21.21 17.29
C ALA A 85 9.34 -22.38 16.33
N THR A 86 8.44 -23.30 16.69
CA THR A 86 8.01 -24.38 15.78
C THR A 86 7.04 -23.87 14.72
N LEU A 87 6.43 -22.70 14.95
CA LEU A 87 5.42 -22.08 14.08
C LEU A 87 4.21 -23.00 13.81
N ALA A 88 3.92 -23.90 14.74
CA ALA A 88 2.85 -24.88 14.58
C ALA A 88 1.47 -24.37 14.97
N ALA A 89 1.41 -23.32 15.81
CA ALA A 89 0.14 -22.77 16.30
C ALA A 89 0.22 -21.24 16.38
N LEU A 90 -0.73 -20.59 15.73
CA LEU A 90 -0.91 -19.15 15.78
C LEU A 90 -1.38 -18.72 17.17
N ARG A 91 -0.72 -17.73 17.75
CA ARG A 91 -1.09 -17.14 19.03
C ARG A 91 -2.04 -15.95 18.85
N GLU A 92 -1.67 -15.04 17.95
CA GLU A 92 -2.41 -13.81 17.68
C GLU A 92 -2.03 -13.23 16.32
N TYR A 93 -2.90 -12.43 15.76
CA TYR A 93 -2.56 -11.54 14.66
C TYR A 93 -1.98 -10.22 15.20
N ALA A 94 -1.13 -9.59 14.40
CA ALA A 94 -0.45 -8.33 14.71
C ALA A 94 -0.36 -7.45 13.45
N SER A 95 0.12 -6.21 13.63
CA SER A 95 0.40 -5.29 12.51
C SER A 95 -0.81 -4.96 11.63
N GLN A 96 -2.03 -4.94 12.20
CA GLN A 96 -3.24 -4.54 11.49
C GLN A 96 -3.16 -3.09 10.99
N SER A 97 -2.30 -2.28 11.61
CA SER A 97 -2.07 -0.90 11.19
C SER A 97 -1.50 -0.76 9.78
N ASP A 98 -0.88 -1.82 9.22
CA ASP A 98 -0.33 -1.83 7.87
C ASP A 98 -1.08 -2.82 6.95
N SER A 99 -2.25 -3.28 7.38
CA SER A 99 -2.97 -4.33 6.67
C SER A 99 -3.47 -3.88 5.29
N ALA A 100 -3.99 -2.68 5.12
CA ALA A 100 -4.46 -2.21 3.82
C ALA A 100 -3.30 -2.12 2.81
N LEU A 101 -2.13 -1.58 3.21
CA LEU A 101 -0.92 -1.61 2.38
C LEU A 101 -0.57 -3.04 1.95
N ASN A 102 -0.46 -3.94 2.92
CA ASN A 102 -0.02 -5.32 2.67
C ASN A 102 -1.05 -6.11 1.85
N THR A 103 -2.34 -5.90 2.08
CA THR A 103 -3.43 -6.52 1.32
C THR A 103 -3.45 -6.03 -0.12
N GLY A 104 -3.23 -4.74 -0.35
CA GLY A 104 -3.09 -4.18 -1.70
C GLY A 104 -1.88 -4.76 -2.45
N VAL A 105 -0.73 -4.90 -1.79
CA VAL A 105 0.46 -5.55 -2.40
C VAL A 105 0.23 -7.04 -2.64
N PHE A 106 -0.48 -7.73 -1.76
CA PHE A 106 -0.91 -9.12 -1.99
C PHE A 106 -1.83 -9.21 -3.21
N LEU A 107 -2.81 -8.32 -3.34
CA LEU A 107 -3.68 -8.23 -4.51
C LEU A 107 -2.86 -8.04 -5.80
N ALA A 108 -1.87 -7.15 -5.80
CA ALA A 108 -0.96 -6.96 -6.92
C ALA A 108 -0.22 -8.25 -7.30
N SER A 109 0.25 -9.00 -6.30
CA SER A 109 0.92 -10.29 -6.49
C SER A 109 -0.01 -11.33 -7.12
N GLU A 110 -1.24 -11.46 -6.61
CA GLU A 110 -2.23 -12.39 -7.14
C GLU A 110 -2.69 -12.00 -8.56
N ALA A 111 -2.84 -10.71 -8.82
CA ALA A 111 -3.14 -10.20 -10.16
C ALA A 111 -2.04 -10.58 -11.17
N LEU A 112 -0.78 -10.33 -10.83
CA LEU A 112 0.36 -10.72 -11.67
C LEU A 112 0.44 -12.24 -11.82
N ARG A 113 0.20 -13.02 -10.76
CA ARG A 113 0.15 -14.48 -10.83
C ARG A 113 -0.98 -14.96 -11.76
N SER A 114 -2.15 -14.34 -11.69
CA SER A 114 -3.28 -14.62 -12.57
C SER A 114 -2.91 -14.37 -14.04
N MET A 115 -2.35 -13.19 -14.34
CA MET A 115 -1.96 -12.84 -15.72
C MET A 115 -0.89 -13.76 -16.30
N VAL A 116 0.09 -14.17 -15.48
CA VAL A 116 1.22 -14.99 -15.97
C VAL A 116 0.86 -16.46 -16.07
N THR A 117 0.06 -16.99 -15.14
CA THR A 117 -0.20 -18.43 -15.03
C THR A 117 -1.59 -18.86 -15.50
N GLY A 118 -2.54 -17.93 -15.58
CA GLY A 118 -3.95 -18.25 -15.82
C GLY A 118 -4.60 -19.04 -14.68
N SER A 119 -4.01 -19.05 -13.48
CA SER A 119 -4.49 -19.82 -12.34
C SER A 119 -5.89 -19.42 -11.90
N PRO A 120 -6.90 -20.31 -11.91
CA PRO A 120 -8.25 -19.99 -11.40
C PRO A 120 -8.25 -19.57 -9.92
N HIS A 121 -7.35 -20.14 -9.14
CA HIS A 121 -7.20 -19.75 -7.73
C HIS A 121 -6.71 -18.29 -7.60
N ALA A 122 -5.75 -17.87 -8.42
CA ALA A 122 -5.30 -16.49 -8.43
C ALA A 122 -6.42 -15.53 -8.87
N GLN A 123 -7.21 -15.91 -9.87
CA GLN A 123 -8.38 -15.12 -10.30
C GLN A 123 -9.40 -14.97 -9.19
N GLN A 124 -9.73 -16.07 -8.50
CA GLN A 124 -10.64 -16.05 -7.37
C GLN A 124 -10.09 -15.19 -6.22
N SER A 125 -8.79 -15.29 -5.93
CA SER A 125 -8.13 -14.48 -4.92
C SER A 125 -8.20 -12.98 -5.25
N VAL A 126 -8.02 -12.60 -6.52
CA VAL A 126 -8.19 -11.21 -6.98
C VAL A 126 -9.60 -10.70 -6.67
N ILE A 127 -10.64 -11.46 -7.05
CA ILE A 127 -12.04 -11.08 -6.83
C ILE A 127 -12.33 -10.91 -5.33
N GLN A 128 -11.93 -11.89 -4.52
CA GLN A 128 -12.16 -11.85 -3.07
C GLN A 128 -11.41 -10.70 -2.38
N THR A 129 -10.16 -10.47 -2.76
CA THR A 129 -9.36 -9.41 -2.13
C THR A 129 -9.86 -8.02 -2.54
N VAL A 130 -10.34 -7.84 -3.76
CA VAL A 130 -10.99 -6.57 -4.17
C VAL A 130 -12.24 -6.33 -3.33
N GLN A 131 -13.09 -7.35 -3.10
CA GLN A 131 -14.25 -7.20 -2.24
C GLN A 131 -13.87 -6.80 -0.81
N VAL A 132 -12.87 -7.45 -0.22
CA VAL A 132 -12.36 -7.10 1.12
C VAL A 132 -11.89 -5.65 1.18
N LEU A 133 -11.14 -5.20 0.20
CA LEU A 133 -10.65 -3.82 0.15
C LEU A 133 -11.79 -2.82 -0.10
N HIS A 134 -12.77 -3.17 -0.94
CA HIS A 134 -13.98 -2.36 -1.13
C HIS A 134 -14.76 -2.19 0.18
N ASP A 135 -14.93 -3.24 0.97
CA ASP A 135 -15.55 -3.14 2.29
C ASP A 135 -14.75 -2.20 3.20
N TRP A 136 -13.42 -2.21 3.14
CA TRP A 136 -12.56 -1.30 3.92
C TRP A 136 -12.61 0.15 3.45
N TRP A 137 -12.88 0.41 2.17
CA TRP A 137 -13.13 1.76 1.66
C TRP A 137 -14.47 2.34 2.15
N ASN A 138 -15.44 1.47 2.47
CA ASN A 138 -16.81 1.91 2.70
C ASN A 138 -17.29 1.74 4.15
N VAL A 139 -16.58 0.98 4.99
CA VAL A 139 -17.01 0.69 6.36
C VAL A 139 -17.07 1.93 7.24
N ALA A 140 -16.22 2.92 7.03
CA ALA A 140 -16.24 4.19 7.76
C ALA A 140 -17.42 5.09 7.35
N GLY A 141 -17.97 4.91 6.12
CA GLY A 141 -19.03 5.74 5.57
C GLY A 141 -18.58 7.10 5.02
N ASP A 142 -17.30 7.41 5.11
CA ASP A 142 -16.73 8.68 4.64
C ASP A 142 -16.13 8.51 3.24
N PRO A 143 -16.49 9.37 2.26
CA PRO A 143 -16.04 9.22 0.88
C PRO A 143 -14.51 9.23 0.72
N GLY A 144 -13.98 8.20 0.06
CA GLY A 144 -12.55 8.08 -0.20
C GLY A 144 -11.68 7.77 1.02
N TYR A 145 -12.28 7.55 2.22
CA TYR A 145 -11.56 7.16 3.41
C TYR A 145 -11.40 5.63 3.48
N LEU A 146 -10.17 5.16 3.62
CA LEU A 146 -9.83 3.75 3.64
C LEU A 146 -9.48 3.30 5.07
N ALA A 147 -10.21 2.34 5.64
CA ALA A 147 -9.82 1.71 6.90
C ALA A 147 -8.50 0.95 6.74
N ARG A 148 -7.67 0.95 7.80
CA ARG A 148 -6.42 0.18 7.83
C ARG A 148 -6.65 -1.32 7.84
N PHE A 149 -7.71 -1.74 8.51
CA PHE A 149 -8.20 -3.11 8.63
C PHE A 149 -9.66 -3.06 9.08
N ALA A 150 -10.51 -3.92 8.53
CA ALA A 150 -11.86 -4.09 9.02
C ALA A 150 -12.28 -5.56 8.93
N ALA A 151 -13.20 -5.96 9.82
CA ALA A 151 -13.77 -7.30 9.82
C ALA A 151 -15.20 -7.28 10.40
N PRO A 152 -16.10 -8.15 9.93
CA PRO A 152 -17.37 -8.40 10.60
C PRO A 152 -17.15 -8.84 12.04
N VAL A 153 -18.03 -8.41 12.96
CA VAL A 153 -17.98 -8.82 14.38
C VAL A 153 -18.13 -10.32 14.53
N ASP A 154 -19.03 -10.91 13.74
CA ASP A 154 -19.33 -12.35 13.73
C ASP A 154 -18.52 -13.09 12.64
N THR A 155 -17.23 -12.75 12.49
CA THR A 155 -16.36 -13.46 11.54
C THR A 155 -16.11 -14.91 11.99
N ASP A 156 -16.05 -15.82 11.02
CA ASP A 156 -15.67 -17.22 11.24
C ASP A 156 -14.21 -17.40 11.69
N ASP A 157 -13.39 -16.36 11.56
CA ASP A 157 -12.03 -16.33 12.06
C ASP A 157 -12.00 -15.79 13.50
N PRO A 158 -11.94 -16.67 14.51
CA PRO A 158 -12.01 -16.25 15.91
C PRO A 158 -10.80 -15.42 16.34
N ILE A 159 -9.69 -15.51 15.61
CA ILE A 159 -8.49 -14.71 15.90
C ILE A 159 -8.64 -13.31 15.29
N ALA A 160 -9.28 -13.18 14.14
CA ALA A 160 -9.58 -11.88 13.56
C ALA A 160 -10.48 -11.03 14.48
N GLY A 161 -11.44 -11.64 15.15
CA GLY A 161 -12.27 -10.96 16.15
C GLY A 161 -11.50 -10.45 17.37
N GLN A 162 -10.35 -11.04 17.69
CA GLN A 162 -9.48 -10.65 18.81
C GLN A 162 -8.45 -9.57 18.43
N THR A 163 -8.41 -9.14 17.18
CA THR A 163 -7.40 -8.17 16.71
C THR A 163 -7.73 -6.73 17.13
N PHE A 164 -8.96 -6.47 17.52
CA PHE A 164 -9.40 -5.17 18.00
C PHE A 164 -9.30 -5.10 19.53
N GLU A 165 -8.37 -4.29 19.99
CA GLU A 165 -8.13 -4.07 21.43
C GLU A 165 -9.11 -2.99 21.94
N THR A 166 -9.79 -3.25 23.04
CA THR A 166 -10.84 -2.38 23.59
C THR A 166 -10.36 -0.99 24.02
N ASP A 167 -9.07 -0.77 24.14
CA ASP A 167 -8.48 0.49 24.58
C ASP A 167 -7.64 1.20 23.49
N ASN A 168 -7.75 0.78 22.22
CA ASN A 168 -7.03 1.43 21.14
C ASN A 168 -7.88 2.56 20.54
N GLU A 169 -7.42 3.79 20.65
CA GLU A 169 -8.08 4.99 20.14
C GLU A 169 -8.35 4.99 18.62
N LYS A 170 -7.66 4.08 17.89
CA LYS A 170 -7.81 3.92 16.44
C LYS A 170 -8.86 2.90 16.05
N ASP A 171 -9.43 2.18 17.02
CA ASP A 171 -10.37 1.10 16.76
C ASP A 171 -11.81 1.58 16.98
N HIS A 172 -12.64 1.32 15.97
CA HIS A 172 -14.07 1.63 15.94
C HIS A 172 -14.86 0.34 16.00
N TYR A 173 -15.93 0.31 16.79
CA TYR A 173 -16.65 -0.91 17.12
C TYR A 173 -18.10 -0.84 16.71
N ASN A 174 -18.63 -1.97 16.25
CA ASN A 174 -20.06 -2.17 15.97
C ASN A 174 -20.62 -1.17 14.96
N GLN A 175 -19.83 -0.73 14.00
CA GLN A 175 -20.29 0.06 12.86
C GLN A 175 -21.25 -0.78 12.02
N VAL A 176 -22.41 -0.21 11.67
CA VAL A 176 -23.34 -0.89 10.77
C VAL A 176 -22.90 -0.66 9.33
N TYR A 177 -22.50 -1.74 8.65
CA TYR A 177 -22.17 -1.73 7.23
C TYR A 177 -22.76 -2.99 6.57
N ASN A 178 -23.41 -2.86 5.41
CA ASN A 178 -24.08 -3.95 4.69
C ASN A 178 -25.03 -4.80 5.53
N ASN A 179 -25.77 -4.18 6.48
CA ASN A 179 -26.67 -4.82 7.46
C ASN A 179 -25.98 -5.77 8.45
N GLU A 180 -24.68 -5.67 8.61
CA GLU A 180 -23.89 -6.40 9.58
C GLU A 180 -23.15 -5.43 10.49
N LEU A 181 -22.68 -5.93 11.63
CA LEU A 181 -21.82 -5.16 12.54
C LEU A 181 -20.37 -5.43 12.18
N TRP A 182 -19.62 -4.36 12.03
CA TRP A 182 -18.19 -4.37 11.70
C TRP A 182 -17.36 -3.66 12.77
N ASN A 183 -16.14 -4.14 12.98
CA ASN A 183 -15.10 -3.40 13.66
C ASN A 183 -14.06 -2.99 12.63
N TRP A 184 -13.52 -1.78 12.79
CA TRP A 184 -12.50 -1.29 11.87
C TRP A 184 -11.46 -0.42 12.56
N ARG A 185 -10.27 -0.32 11.98
CA ARG A 185 -9.15 0.50 12.45
C ARG A 185 -8.95 1.69 11.54
N GLY A 186 -9.04 2.86 12.13
CA GLY A 186 -8.85 4.16 11.49
C GLY A 186 -7.44 4.73 11.57
N HIS A 187 -7.35 6.07 11.66
CA HIS A 187 -6.11 6.85 11.61
C HIS A 187 -5.23 6.47 10.42
N ILE A 188 -5.84 6.48 9.24
CA ILE A 188 -5.23 6.04 8.00
C ILE A 188 -3.96 6.83 7.65
N SER A 189 -3.03 6.23 6.94
CA SER A 189 -1.82 6.87 6.42
C SER A 189 -1.69 6.68 4.89
N ARG A 190 -0.93 7.54 4.24
CA ARG A 190 -0.75 7.57 2.77
C ARG A 190 -0.23 6.27 2.18
N ASP A 191 0.61 5.56 2.91
CA ASP A 191 1.18 4.28 2.50
C ASP A 191 0.12 3.19 2.33
N GLN A 192 -0.98 3.23 3.10
CA GLN A 192 -2.10 2.31 2.91
C GLN A 192 -2.70 2.44 1.51
N TYR A 193 -2.99 3.67 1.10
CA TYR A 193 -3.50 3.96 -0.25
C TYR A 193 -2.51 3.52 -1.33
N THR A 194 -1.21 3.72 -1.11
CA THR A 194 -0.17 3.30 -2.05
C THR A 194 -0.23 1.80 -2.36
N GLY A 195 -0.37 0.97 -1.31
CA GLY A 195 -0.50 -0.48 -1.49
C GLY A 195 -1.80 -0.87 -2.20
N VAL A 196 -2.92 -0.26 -1.83
CA VAL A 196 -4.21 -0.57 -2.47
C VAL A 196 -4.23 -0.12 -3.92
N MET A 197 -3.72 1.06 -4.24
CA MET A 197 -3.71 1.59 -5.60
C MET A 197 -2.83 0.79 -6.58
N ILE A 198 -1.70 0.23 -6.13
CA ILE A 198 -0.94 -0.71 -6.98
C ILE A 198 -1.72 -2.02 -7.18
N GLY A 199 -2.36 -2.52 -6.13
CA GLY A 199 -3.20 -3.71 -6.20
C GLY A 199 -4.38 -3.53 -7.16
N TYR A 200 -5.12 -2.45 -7.01
CA TYR A 200 -6.29 -2.15 -7.84
C TYR A 200 -5.93 -1.95 -9.31
N SER A 201 -4.84 -1.24 -9.62
CA SER A 201 -4.38 -1.06 -10.99
C SER A 201 -4.11 -2.39 -11.69
N LEU A 202 -3.41 -3.32 -11.02
CA LEU A 202 -3.08 -4.62 -11.59
C LEU A 202 -4.28 -5.58 -11.60
N ALA A 203 -5.12 -5.55 -10.57
CA ALA A 203 -6.34 -6.36 -10.51
C ALA A 203 -7.33 -5.97 -11.62
N TYR A 204 -7.45 -4.68 -11.93
CA TYR A 204 -8.29 -4.19 -13.01
C TYR A 204 -7.88 -4.75 -14.37
N GLU A 205 -6.59 -4.93 -14.61
CA GLU A 205 -6.07 -5.58 -15.83
C GLU A 205 -6.22 -7.09 -15.80
N ALA A 206 -6.04 -7.71 -14.63
CA ALA A 206 -6.00 -9.15 -14.47
C ALA A 206 -7.39 -9.82 -14.56
N THR A 207 -8.46 -9.09 -14.19
CA THR A 207 -9.82 -9.63 -14.15
C THR A 207 -10.68 -9.17 -15.33
N ASN A 208 -11.54 -10.09 -15.82
CA ASN A 208 -12.62 -9.75 -16.75
C ASN A 208 -14.00 -9.72 -16.03
N ASP A 209 -14.01 -9.89 -14.70
CA ASP A 209 -15.22 -9.80 -13.91
C ASP A 209 -15.64 -8.32 -13.76
N GLU A 210 -16.74 -7.95 -14.40
CA GLU A 210 -17.18 -6.56 -14.46
C GLU A 210 -17.67 -6.04 -13.10
N VAL A 211 -18.15 -6.92 -12.24
CA VAL A 211 -18.54 -6.52 -10.85
C VAL A 211 -17.27 -6.06 -10.11
N THR A 212 -16.23 -6.87 -10.12
CA THR A 212 -14.93 -6.54 -9.51
C THR A 212 -14.35 -5.24 -10.10
N ARG A 213 -14.40 -5.07 -11.43
CA ARG A 213 -13.95 -3.82 -12.07
C ARG A 213 -14.76 -2.61 -11.64
N ALA A 214 -16.07 -2.78 -11.46
CA ALA A 214 -16.96 -1.68 -11.02
C ALA A 214 -16.61 -1.23 -9.60
N LEU A 215 -16.37 -2.16 -8.67
CA LEU A 215 -15.93 -1.84 -7.30
C LEU A 215 -14.61 -1.04 -7.32
N ILE A 216 -13.62 -1.50 -8.09
CA ILE A 216 -12.33 -0.78 -8.22
C ILE A 216 -12.56 0.65 -8.76
N ARG A 217 -13.41 0.82 -9.79
CA ARG A 217 -13.69 2.15 -10.34
C ARG A 217 -14.35 3.07 -9.33
N GLU A 218 -15.32 2.55 -8.59
CA GLU A 218 -16.04 3.31 -7.56
C GLU A 218 -15.08 3.84 -6.51
N ASP A 219 -14.33 2.96 -5.86
CA ASP A 219 -13.38 3.32 -4.80
C ASP A 219 -12.31 4.32 -5.28
N VAL A 220 -11.68 4.01 -6.44
CA VAL A 220 -10.60 4.84 -6.99
C VAL A 220 -11.10 6.22 -7.38
N VAL A 221 -12.24 6.31 -8.06
CA VAL A 221 -12.74 7.60 -8.56
C VAL A 221 -13.25 8.46 -7.41
N GLU A 222 -13.93 7.87 -6.43
CA GLU A 222 -14.38 8.59 -5.25
C GLU A 222 -13.19 9.16 -4.46
N PHE A 223 -12.15 8.37 -4.24
CA PHE A 223 -10.91 8.84 -3.61
C PHE A 223 -10.28 10.02 -4.37
N ILE A 224 -10.13 9.92 -5.69
CA ILE A 224 -9.52 10.98 -6.49
C ILE A 224 -10.39 12.25 -6.49
N GLU A 225 -11.70 12.13 -6.53
CA GLU A 225 -12.59 13.29 -6.44
C GLU A 225 -12.48 14.00 -5.08
N GLN A 226 -12.28 13.27 -3.99
CA GLN A 226 -11.97 13.86 -2.69
C GLN A 226 -10.63 14.62 -2.71
N LEU A 227 -9.60 14.07 -3.35
CA LEU A 227 -8.32 14.76 -3.49
C LEU A 227 -8.40 16.02 -4.36
N MET A 228 -9.31 16.07 -5.32
CA MET A 228 -9.51 17.24 -6.18
C MET A 228 -10.26 18.37 -5.49
N ARG A 229 -11.03 18.10 -4.45
CA ARG A 229 -11.81 19.11 -3.74
C ARG A 229 -10.89 20.05 -2.96
N ARG A 230 -11.29 21.32 -2.92
CA ARG A 230 -10.68 22.34 -2.06
C ARG A 230 -11.76 22.82 -1.10
N ASP A 231 -11.55 22.60 0.17
CA ASP A 231 -12.51 22.92 1.22
C ASP A 231 -11.86 23.76 2.34
N VAL A 232 -12.62 24.62 2.97
CA VAL A 232 -12.21 25.29 4.20
C VAL A 232 -12.73 24.51 5.38
N ALA A 233 -11.83 23.92 6.12
CA ALA A 233 -12.17 23.13 7.29
C ALA A 233 -11.75 23.82 8.59
N LYS A 234 -12.60 23.69 9.62
CA LYS A 234 -12.29 24.15 10.95
C LYS A 234 -11.48 23.07 11.68
N MET A 235 -10.23 23.40 12.03
CA MET A 235 -9.29 22.43 12.54
C MET A 235 -8.69 22.85 13.88
N ARG A 236 -8.36 21.88 14.71
CA ARG A 236 -7.50 22.06 15.88
C ARG A 236 -6.04 22.05 15.41
N ILE A 237 -5.24 22.95 15.95
CA ILE A 237 -3.81 23.01 15.68
C ILE A 237 -3.05 22.71 16.96
N GLN A 238 -2.15 21.76 16.90
CA GLN A 238 -1.19 21.45 17.96
C GLN A 238 0.23 21.73 17.42
N ILE A 239 1.00 22.49 18.16
CA ILE A 239 2.40 22.81 17.86
C ILE A 239 3.23 22.22 18.99
N ASP A 240 4.04 21.22 18.69
CA ASP A 240 4.69 20.36 19.68
C ASP A 240 3.66 19.84 20.69
N ASP A 241 3.83 20.13 21.97
CA ASP A 241 2.89 19.75 23.04
C ASP A 241 1.82 20.81 23.34
N ILE A 242 1.74 21.89 22.55
CA ILE A 242 0.86 23.02 22.81
C ILE A 242 -0.32 23.02 21.82
N THR A 243 -1.52 22.77 22.30
CA THR A 243 -2.75 22.94 21.51
C THR A 243 -3.17 24.40 21.53
N LEU A 244 -3.43 24.98 20.35
CA LEU A 244 -3.96 26.35 20.25
C LEU A 244 -5.35 26.43 20.89
N PRO A 245 -5.67 27.54 21.58
CA PRO A 245 -6.88 27.64 22.39
C PRO A 245 -8.17 27.70 21.58
N LEU A 246 -8.07 28.08 20.29
CA LEU A 246 -9.20 28.16 19.35
C LEU A 246 -8.86 27.42 18.08
N PRO A 247 -9.84 26.70 17.49
CA PRO A 247 -9.68 26.11 16.16
C PRO A 247 -9.48 27.19 15.09
N LEU A 248 -8.72 26.87 14.05
CA LEU A 248 -8.50 27.72 12.89
C LEU A 248 -9.31 27.22 11.70
N GLU A 249 -9.72 28.14 10.83
CA GLU A 249 -10.18 27.81 9.49
C GLU A 249 -8.96 27.68 8.59
N VAL A 250 -8.76 26.48 8.00
CA VAL A 250 -7.64 26.15 7.13
C VAL A 250 -8.19 25.72 5.79
N GLU A 251 -7.69 26.33 4.72
CA GLU A 251 -8.02 25.89 3.37
C GLU A 251 -7.16 24.68 2.99
N LEU A 252 -7.80 23.57 2.65
CA LEU A 252 -7.17 22.32 2.34
C LEU A 252 -7.62 21.74 1.00
N GLN A 253 -6.70 21.06 0.34
CA GLN A 253 -6.92 20.22 -0.83
C GLN A 253 -6.12 18.94 -0.67
N TYR A 254 -6.29 17.96 -1.55
CA TYR A 254 -5.59 16.67 -1.49
C TYR A 254 -5.76 15.95 -0.15
N MET A 255 -6.98 15.94 0.37
CA MET A 255 -7.28 15.30 1.66
C MET A 255 -8.43 14.32 1.56
N VAL A 256 -8.41 13.34 2.44
CA VAL A 256 -9.54 12.49 2.81
C VAL A 256 -9.80 12.64 4.30
N PHE A 257 -11.05 12.54 4.68
CA PHE A 257 -11.50 12.91 6.01
C PHE A 257 -12.39 11.80 6.58
N SER A 258 -12.33 11.56 7.89
CA SER A 258 -13.28 10.71 8.60
C SER A 258 -13.80 11.42 9.84
N ASP A 259 -15.11 11.52 9.93
CA ASP A 259 -15.79 12.08 11.10
C ASP A 259 -15.58 11.22 12.35
N ASP A 260 -15.51 9.91 12.19
CA ASP A 260 -15.34 8.95 13.28
C ASP A 260 -13.93 8.97 13.89
N ASP A 261 -12.91 9.39 13.11
CA ASP A 261 -11.53 9.52 13.58
C ASP A 261 -11.21 10.89 14.23
N THR A 262 -12.21 11.76 14.41
CA THR A 262 -11.98 13.09 14.96
C THR A 262 -12.03 13.09 16.48
N GLU A 263 -11.02 13.66 17.10
CA GLU A 263 -11.02 13.90 18.55
C GLU A 263 -11.91 15.12 18.90
N ASN A 264 -12.94 14.93 19.72
CA ASN A 264 -13.92 15.96 20.06
C ASN A 264 -14.60 16.63 18.83
N GLY A 265 -14.80 15.86 17.74
CA GLY A 265 -15.50 16.31 16.54
C GLY A 265 -14.73 17.31 15.67
N LEU A 266 -13.43 17.48 15.88
CA LEU A 266 -12.59 18.36 15.05
C LEU A 266 -11.32 17.63 14.58
N PRO A 267 -10.99 17.69 13.29
CA PRO A 267 -9.72 17.22 12.79
C PRO A 267 -8.58 18.07 13.38
N THR A 268 -7.43 17.44 13.55
CA THR A 268 -6.27 18.07 14.19
C THR A 268 -5.06 18.02 13.26
N ILE A 269 -4.37 19.15 13.11
CA ILE A 269 -3.04 19.25 12.52
C ILE A 269 -2.02 19.34 13.65
N MET A 270 -1.05 18.42 13.66
CA MET A 270 0.08 18.42 14.59
C MET A 270 1.35 18.80 13.85
N VAL A 271 1.96 19.88 14.27
CA VAL A 271 3.20 20.45 13.72
C VAL A 271 4.33 20.23 14.71
N ASN A 272 5.36 19.51 14.29
CA ASN A 272 6.61 19.41 15.03
C ASN A 272 7.55 20.54 14.57
N THR A 273 7.98 21.40 15.47
CA THR A 273 8.84 22.54 15.12
C THR A 273 10.26 22.13 14.75
N ASP A 274 10.73 20.98 15.23
CA ASP A 274 12.05 20.44 14.89
C ASP A 274 12.05 19.75 13.51
N GLU A 275 10.89 19.25 13.06
CA GLU A 275 10.73 18.53 11.79
C GLU A 275 9.48 19.02 11.04
N LEU A 276 9.49 20.26 10.55
CA LEU A 276 8.34 20.86 9.86
C LEU A 276 7.82 20.08 8.63
N THR A 277 8.63 19.18 8.08
CA THR A 277 8.22 18.31 6.97
C THR A 277 7.37 17.12 7.43
N ASP A 278 7.35 16.85 8.73
CA ASP A 278 6.62 15.72 9.32
C ASP A 278 5.38 16.23 10.05
N ILE A 279 4.34 16.54 9.28
CA ILE A 279 3.06 16.97 9.80
C ILE A 279 2.17 15.75 9.95
N TYR A 280 1.74 15.53 11.18
CA TYR A 280 0.77 14.50 11.52
C TYR A 280 -0.65 15.08 11.51
N THR A 281 -1.61 14.23 11.13
CA THR A 281 -3.03 14.59 11.09
C THR A 281 -3.87 13.55 11.82
N LEU A 282 -4.90 14.00 12.54
CA LEU A 282 -5.92 13.15 13.15
C LEU A 282 -7.28 13.50 12.56
N GLY A 283 -8.07 12.48 12.23
CA GLY A 283 -9.37 12.62 11.60
C GLY A 283 -9.33 12.89 10.10
N PHE A 284 -8.16 12.95 9.49
CA PHE A 284 -8.01 13.08 8.05
C PHE A 284 -6.61 12.68 7.60
N GLN A 285 -6.43 12.40 6.31
CA GLN A 285 -5.11 12.19 5.71
C GLN A 285 -4.87 13.22 4.61
N LEU A 286 -3.72 13.86 4.66
CA LEU A 286 -3.30 14.89 3.73
C LEU A 286 -2.30 14.33 2.70
N PHE A 287 -2.59 14.56 1.41
CA PHE A 287 -1.74 14.18 0.28
C PHE A 287 -1.12 15.41 -0.42
N TRP A 288 -0.91 16.48 0.29
CA TRP A 288 -0.37 17.71 -0.30
C TRP A 288 1.11 17.54 -0.63
N PRO A 289 1.53 17.67 -1.90
CA PRO A 289 2.92 17.45 -2.30
C PRO A 289 3.86 18.57 -1.86
N ASP A 290 3.35 19.81 -1.68
CA ASP A 290 4.05 20.91 -1.01
C ASP A 290 3.14 21.51 0.07
N ILE A 291 3.38 21.13 1.33
CA ILE A 291 2.54 21.53 2.46
C ILE A 291 2.84 22.94 2.98
N GLY A 292 3.75 23.68 2.37
CA GLY A 292 4.10 25.04 2.78
C GLY A 292 2.91 26.00 2.76
N GLU A 293 1.98 25.82 1.81
CA GLU A 293 0.75 26.60 1.74
C GLU A 293 -0.15 26.37 2.97
N VAL A 294 -0.29 25.13 3.41
CA VAL A 294 -1.07 24.77 4.61
C VAL A 294 -0.40 25.31 5.85
N VAL A 295 0.89 25.06 6.02
CA VAL A 295 1.67 25.50 7.20
C VAL A 295 1.66 27.02 7.31
N SER A 296 1.75 27.75 6.20
CA SER A 296 1.75 29.22 6.21
C SER A 296 0.46 29.86 6.74
N GLN A 297 -0.64 29.10 6.80
CA GLN A 297 -1.93 29.55 7.35
C GLN A 297 -1.92 29.51 8.89
N ILE A 298 -0.99 28.74 9.50
CA ILE A 298 -0.88 28.59 10.96
C ILE A 298 -0.22 29.84 11.56
N PRO A 299 -0.76 30.43 12.65
CA PRO A 299 -0.16 31.59 13.30
C PRO A 299 1.29 31.37 13.68
N GLY A 300 2.18 32.27 13.29
CA GLY A 300 3.61 32.17 13.51
C GLY A 300 4.41 31.51 12.39
N PHE A 301 3.75 30.83 11.44
CA PHE A 301 4.41 30.12 10.34
C PHE A 301 4.24 30.78 8.95
N GLY A 302 3.67 31.97 8.86
CA GLY A 302 3.44 32.69 7.59
C GLY A 302 4.71 32.96 6.76
N TRP A 303 5.90 32.71 7.31
CA TRP A 303 7.18 32.78 6.62
C TRP A 303 7.50 31.52 5.81
N VAL A 304 6.86 30.39 6.14
CA VAL A 304 7.02 29.12 5.41
C VAL A 304 6.33 29.27 4.04
N LYS A 305 7.12 29.14 2.98
CA LYS A 305 6.58 29.27 1.60
C LYS A 305 6.47 27.95 0.89
N THR A 306 7.42 27.06 1.12
CA THR A 306 7.48 25.75 0.49
C THR A 306 7.98 24.71 1.48
N LEU A 307 7.34 23.54 1.48
CA LEU A 307 7.76 22.33 2.19
C LEU A 307 7.46 21.12 1.31
N PRO A 308 8.30 20.89 0.26
CA PRO A 308 8.06 19.83 -0.70
C PRO A 308 8.21 18.44 -0.08
N ASN A 309 7.28 17.54 -0.40
CA ASN A 309 7.33 16.13 -0.05
C ASN A 309 7.37 15.26 -1.33
N PRO A 310 8.57 14.90 -1.80
CA PRO A 310 8.74 14.15 -3.05
C PRO A 310 8.04 12.79 -3.07
N THR A 311 7.97 12.10 -1.93
CA THR A 311 7.26 10.81 -1.84
C THR A 311 5.77 10.99 -2.09
N VAL A 312 5.17 12.03 -1.49
CA VAL A 312 3.74 12.35 -1.71
C VAL A 312 3.48 12.74 -3.16
N ALA A 313 4.39 13.48 -3.79
CA ALA A 313 4.28 13.83 -5.20
C ALA A 313 4.23 12.58 -6.10
N VAL A 314 5.11 11.60 -5.87
CA VAL A 314 5.10 10.32 -6.59
C VAL A 314 3.79 9.55 -6.34
N GLN A 315 3.35 9.46 -5.09
CA GLN A 315 2.09 8.80 -4.72
C GLN A 315 0.91 9.44 -5.44
N LEU A 316 0.77 10.76 -5.32
CA LEU A 316 -0.33 11.52 -5.89
C LEU A 316 -0.40 11.34 -7.42
N THR A 317 0.72 11.54 -8.12
CA THR A 317 0.81 11.35 -9.57
C THR A 317 0.37 9.94 -9.98
N SER A 318 0.85 8.91 -9.27
CA SER A 318 0.47 7.51 -9.51
C SER A 318 -1.03 7.28 -9.29
N HIS A 319 -1.62 7.85 -8.23
CA HIS A 319 -3.05 7.66 -7.92
C HIS A 319 -3.96 8.24 -9.01
N PHE A 320 -3.63 9.43 -9.52
CA PHE A 320 -4.37 10.01 -10.64
C PHE A 320 -4.28 9.18 -11.92
N LEU A 321 -3.11 8.63 -12.22
CA LEU A 321 -2.94 7.73 -13.39
C LEU A 321 -3.75 6.45 -13.26
N VAL A 322 -3.86 5.87 -12.06
CA VAL A 322 -4.73 4.71 -11.82
C VAL A 322 -6.20 5.08 -12.08
N ALA A 323 -6.66 6.25 -11.64
CA ALA A 323 -8.03 6.69 -11.93
C ALA A 323 -8.29 6.89 -13.43
N LEU A 324 -7.31 7.41 -14.16
CA LEU A 324 -7.39 7.52 -15.62
C LEU A 324 -7.40 6.15 -16.30
N GLN A 325 -6.64 5.17 -15.79
CA GLN A 325 -6.63 3.80 -16.29
C GLN A 325 -8.00 3.12 -16.11
N VAL A 326 -8.55 3.12 -14.90
CA VAL A 326 -9.77 2.34 -14.59
C VAL A 326 -11.04 2.94 -15.19
N THR A 327 -10.98 4.20 -15.61
CA THR A 327 -12.10 4.92 -16.24
C THR A 327 -12.00 4.99 -17.77
N GLU A 328 -10.93 4.47 -18.36
CA GLU A 328 -10.71 4.55 -19.81
C GLU A 328 -11.78 3.76 -20.56
N GLY A 329 -12.42 4.41 -21.55
CA GLY A 329 -13.42 3.78 -22.42
C GLY A 329 -14.75 3.44 -21.73
N ILE A 330 -14.99 3.89 -20.48
CA ILE A 330 -16.22 3.64 -19.74
C ILE A 330 -17.16 4.85 -19.86
N PRO A 331 -18.28 4.74 -20.62
CA PRO A 331 -19.14 5.88 -20.93
C PRO A 331 -19.72 6.57 -19.69
N GLU A 332 -20.09 5.81 -18.67
CA GLU A 332 -20.66 6.29 -17.40
C GLU A 332 -19.69 7.16 -16.63
N TYR A 333 -18.38 6.99 -16.82
CA TYR A 333 -17.32 7.76 -16.19
C TYR A 333 -16.73 8.85 -17.08
N ALA A 334 -17.21 9.05 -18.31
CA ALA A 334 -16.60 9.97 -19.29
C ALA A 334 -16.45 11.40 -18.75
N SER A 335 -17.47 11.93 -18.07
CA SER A 335 -17.42 13.29 -17.50
C SER A 335 -16.45 13.36 -16.30
N ARG A 336 -16.48 12.39 -15.40
CA ARG A 336 -15.58 12.30 -14.23
C ARG A 336 -14.13 12.15 -14.70
N ARG A 337 -13.90 11.27 -15.67
CA ARG A 337 -12.58 11.08 -16.29
C ARG A 337 -12.04 12.36 -16.93
N ALA A 338 -12.88 13.10 -17.64
CA ALA A 338 -12.47 14.37 -18.24
C ALA A 338 -12.04 15.40 -17.19
N ALA A 339 -12.76 15.48 -16.06
CA ALA A 339 -12.38 16.35 -14.94
C ALA A 339 -11.07 15.91 -14.27
N ILE A 340 -10.88 14.59 -14.06
CA ILE A 340 -9.65 14.01 -13.51
C ILE A 340 -8.46 14.30 -14.43
N LEU A 341 -8.64 14.12 -15.76
CA LEU A 341 -7.61 14.39 -16.75
C LEU A 341 -7.22 15.88 -16.79
N ASP A 342 -8.19 16.79 -16.81
CA ASP A 342 -7.94 18.22 -16.79
C ASP A 342 -7.19 18.64 -15.52
N PHE A 343 -7.56 18.07 -14.37
CA PHE A 343 -6.88 18.33 -13.12
C PHE A 343 -5.44 17.81 -13.15
N TYR A 344 -5.24 16.56 -13.61
CA TYR A 344 -3.93 15.95 -13.75
C TYR A 344 -3.00 16.78 -14.64
N GLU A 345 -3.46 17.14 -15.84
CA GLU A 345 -2.66 17.91 -16.80
C GLU A 345 -2.26 19.31 -16.29
N ARG A 346 -3.06 19.90 -15.42
CA ARG A 346 -2.70 21.20 -14.81
C ARG A 346 -1.65 21.12 -13.72
N HIS A 347 -1.48 19.97 -13.10
CA HIS A 347 -0.65 19.84 -11.89
C HIS A 347 0.53 18.87 -12.02
N VAL A 348 0.52 17.97 -12.99
CA VAL A 348 1.50 16.88 -13.08
C VAL A 348 2.94 17.36 -13.19
N ASP A 349 3.19 18.43 -13.95
CA ASP A 349 4.56 18.92 -14.13
C ASP A 349 5.13 19.49 -12.82
N ASP A 350 4.32 20.19 -12.02
CA ASP A 350 4.70 20.67 -10.70
C ASP A 350 4.96 19.48 -9.74
N TRP A 351 4.12 18.44 -9.79
CA TRP A 351 4.33 17.24 -8.97
C TRP A 351 5.61 16.50 -9.36
N LEU A 352 5.92 16.38 -10.66
CA LEU A 352 7.16 15.78 -11.13
C LEU A 352 8.40 16.62 -10.75
N ASP A 353 8.29 17.95 -10.73
CA ASP A 353 9.34 18.85 -10.24
C ASP A 353 9.60 18.66 -8.73
N ILE A 354 8.58 18.34 -7.97
CA ILE A 354 8.71 17.99 -6.56
C ILE A 354 9.30 16.59 -6.42
N ALA A 355 8.79 15.60 -7.15
CA ALA A 355 9.26 14.22 -7.13
C ALA A 355 10.76 14.09 -7.45
N ASP A 356 11.27 14.89 -8.40
CA ASP A 356 12.70 14.95 -8.77
C ASP A 356 13.60 15.45 -7.63
N LYS A 357 13.04 16.02 -6.57
CA LYS A 357 13.79 16.43 -5.36
C LYS A 357 13.96 15.29 -4.36
N TRP A 358 13.44 14.09 -4.65
CA TRP A 358 13.54 12.97 -3.73
C TRP A 358 15.01 12.63 -3.42
N ARG A 359 15.27 12.34 -2.16
CA ARG A 359 16.58 11.94 -1.67
C ARG A 359 16.44 10.81 -0.68
N ASN A 360 17.27 9.80 -0.80
CA ASN A 360 17.32 8.75 0.20
C ASN A 360 17.94 9.30 1.49
N THR A 361 17.12 9.43 2.52
CA THR A 361 17.57 9.80 3.86
C THR A 361 17.85 8.59 4.74
N ASN A 362 17.48 7.39 4.28
CA ASN A 362 17.67 6.14 5.01
C ASN A 362 19.05 5.56 4.71
N ARG A 363 19.82 5.25 5.75
CA ARG A 363 21.05 4.50 5.61
C ARG A 363 20.75 3.03 5.42
N CYS A 364 21.60 2.32 4.69
CA CYS A 364 21.50 0.88 4.47
C CYS A 364 21.26 0.13 5.80
N GLY A 365 20.19 -0.65 5.85
CA GLY A 365 19.84 -1.51 7.00
C GLY A 365 18.99 -0.87 8.11
N GLU A 366 18.69 0.42 8.06
CA GLU A 366 17.94 1.05 9.15
C GLU A 366 16.43 1.08 8.91
N LYS A 367 15.94 1.52 7.76
CA LYS A 367 14.49 1.62 7.51
C LYS A 367 14.17 1.55 6.01
N TYR A 368 13.66 0.43 5.54
CA TYR A 368 13.24 0.28 4.13
C TYR A 368 11.84 0.81 3.84
N TYR A 369 10.99 1.02 4.84
CA TYR A 369 9.61 1.40 4.59
C TYR A 369 9.49 2.70 3.78
N GLY A 370 10.33 3.71 4.05
CA GLY A 370 10.37 4.96 3.31
C GLY A 370 10.71 4.77 1.82
N ASN A 371 11.54 3.78 1.50
CA ASN A 371 11.83 3.41 0.12
C ASN A 371 10.67 2.60 -0.50
N ASN A 372 10.05 1.69 0.25
CA ASN A 372 8.90 0.91 -0.24
C ASN A 372 7.74 1.81 -0.68
N ILE A 373 7.40 2.81 0.12
CA ILE A 373 6.27 3.71 -0.16
C ILE A 373 6.48 4.64 -1.36
N VAL A 374 7.70 4.73 -1.90
CA VAL A 374 7.99 5.47 -3.13
C VAL A 374 8.20 4.52 -4.32
N PHE A 375 8.81 3.34 -4.12
CA PHE A 375 9.00 2.37 -5.20
C PHE A 375 7.70 1.70 -5.65
N LEU A 376 6.78 1.41 -4.73
CA LEU A 376 5.49 0.81 -5.08
C LEU A 376 4.68 1.68 -6.06
N PRO A 377 4.41 2.97 -5.81
CA PRO A 377 3.66 3.79 -6.76
C PRO A 377 4.46 4.08 -8.03
N MET A 378 5.79 4.05 -7.99
CA MET A 378 6.65 4.25 -9.15
C MET A 378 6.39 3.19 -10.23
N TYR A 379 6.06 1.96 -9.86
CA TYR A 379 5.68 0.91 -10.83
C TYR A 379 4.49 1.34 -11.69
N ASN A 380 3.44 1.86 -11.07
CA ASN A 380 2.28 2.37 -11.81
C ASN A 380 2.60 3.66 -12.56
N LEU A 381 3.36 4.55 -11.94
CA LEU A 381 3.70 5.85 -12.51
C LEU A 381 4.40 5.71 -13.87
N VAL A 382 5.44 4.87 -13.95
CA VAL A 382 6.16 4.66 -15.23
C VAL A 382 5.29 3.92 -16.26
N ARG A 383 4.50 2.96 -15.81
CA ARG A 383 3.71 2.08 -16.69
C ARG A 383 2.48 2.79 -17.29
N LEU A 384 1.86 3.71 -16.53
CA LEU A 384 0.59 4.33 -16.90
C LEU A 384 0.73 5.73 -17.49
N GLU A 385 1.89 6.37 -17.37
CA GLU A 385 2.08 7.71 -17.97
C GLU A 385 2.02 7.60 -19.51
N TYR A 386 1.03 8.27 -20.06
CA TYR A 386 0.72 8.24 -21.49
C TYR A 386 1.48 9.30 -22.31
N ASN A 387 2.02 10.34 -21.67
CA ASN A 387 2.88 11.31 -22.33
C ASN A 387 4.31 10.80 -22.40
N ALA A 388 4.86 10.63 -23.61
CA ALA A 388 6.15 10.01 -23.84
C ALA A 388 7.31 10.76 -23.18
N ASP A 389 7.28 12.11 -23.17
CA ASP A 389 8.35 12.92 -22.59
C ASP A 389 8.31 12.84 -21.06
N ARG A 390 7.13 12.88 -20.45
CA ARG A 390 6.96 12.67 -19.01
C ARG A 390 7.36 11.24 -18.61
N ALA A 391 6.94 10.23 -19.36
CA ALA A 391 7.33 8.83 -19.12
C ALA A 391 8.85 8.65 -19.17
N ALA A 392 9.53 9.30 -20.13
CA ALA A 392 11.00 9.28 -20.21
C ALA A 392 11.65 9.98 -19.00
N ARG A 393 11.13 11.13 -18.59
CA ARG A 393 11.57 11.86 -17.40
C ARG A 393 11.40 11.03 -16.13
N ILE A 394 10.22 10.44 -15.93
CA ILE A 394 9.93 9.61 -14.76
C ILE A 394 10.89 8.43 -14.69
N ARG A 395 11.12 7.74 -15.82
CA ARG A 395 12.01 6.58 -15.89
C ARG A 395 13.47 6.93 -15.66
N ASN A 396 13.95 7.98 -16.31
CA ASN A 396 15.37 8.29 -16.32
C ASN A 396 15.79 9.16 -15.12
N ASP A 397 15.06 10.26 -14.89
CA ASP A 397 15.47 11.23 -13.88
C ASP A 397 15.00 10.80 -12.48
N ILE A 398 13.74 10.31 -12.35
CA ILE A 398 13.19 9.97 -11.05
C ILE A 398 13.47 8.52 -10.67
N LEU A 399 13.07 7.53 -11.49
CA LEU A 399 13.26 6.12 -11.13
C LEU A 399 14.75 5.73 -11.12
N ARG A 400 15.51 6.05 -12.17
CA ARG A 400 16.91 5.67 -12.24
C ARG A 400 17.78 6.56 -11.32
N ASP A 401 17.83 7.87 -11.59
CA ASP A 401 18.85 8.73 -11.00
C ASP A 401 18.53 9.11 -9.54
N ARG A 402 17.23 9.20 -9.16
CA ARG A 402 16.84 9.54 -7.78
C ARG A 402 16.60 8.34 -6.89
N LEU A 403 15.98 7.28 -7.40
CA LEU A 403 15.62 6.13 -6.60
C LEU A 403 16.60 4.98 -6.72
N TRP A 404 16.77 4.45 -7.92
CA TRP A 404 17.56 3.22 -8.15
C TRP A 404 19.03 3.38 -7.81
N ASP A 405 19.69 4.45 -8.28
CA ASP A 405 21.11 4.68 -8.02
C ASP A 405 21.45 4.74 -6.53
N HIS A 406 20.48 5.11 -5.69
CA HIS A 406 20.66 5.18 -4.24
C HIS A 406 20.43 3.86 -3.51
N VAL A 407 19.74 2.89 -4.12
CA VAL A 407 19.35 1.63 -3.47
C VAL A 407 19.86 0.38 -4.20
N ALA A 408 20.50 0.51 -5.35
CA ALA A 408 20.98 -0.60 -6.15
C ALA A 408 21.88 -1.57 -5.35
N GLU A 409 22.76 -1.03 -4.52
CA GLU A 409 23.67 -1.82 -3.69
C GLU A 409 22.99 -2.54 -2.52
N HIS A 410 21.76 -2.17 -2.18
CA HIS A 410 21.00 -2.83 -1.11
C HIS A 410 20.53 -4.25 -1.48
N LYS A 411 20.58 -4.61 -2.78
CA LYS A 411 20.14 -5.92 -3.29
C LYS A 411 18.71 -6.30 -2.87
N ASN A 412 17.83 -5.29 -2.80
CA ASN A 412 16.41 -5.50 -2.51
C ASN A 412 15.70 -6.01 -3.77
N VAL A 413 15.21 -7.24 -3.71
CA VAL A 413 14.60 -7.93 -4.86
C VAL A 413 13.38 -7.18 -5.40
N LEU A 414 12.54 -6.57 -4.53
CA LEU A 414 11.38 -5.80 -4.95
C LEU A 414 11.81 -4.58 -5.78
N PHE A 415 12.78 -3.80 -5.29
CA PHE A 415 13.27 -2.61 -6.00
C PHE A 415 13.93 -3.00 -7.32
N ALA A 416 14.73 -4.09 -7.31
CA ALA A 416 15.35 -4.63 -8.50
C ALA A 416 14.31 -5.01 -9.57
N HIS A 417 13.22 -5.67 -9.19
CA HIS A 417 12.15 -6.02 -10.13
C HIS A 417 11.39 -4.80 -10.65
N ILE A 418 11.04 -3.84 -9.78
CA ILE A 418 10.37 -2.61 -10.19
C ILE A 418 11.25 -1.84 -11.18
N TYR A 419 12.53 -1.70 -10.89
CA TYR A 419 13.46 -1.03 -11.79
C TYR A 419 13.58 -1.79 -13.13
N ALA A 420 13.90 -3.08 -13.10
CA ALA A 420 14.12 -3.89 -14.30
C ALA A 420 12.89 -3.97 -15.22
N SER A 421 11.68 -3.95 -14.67
CA SER A 421 10.46 -3.98 -15.48
C SER A 421 10.11 -2.64 -16.15
N ASN A 422 10.77 -1.55 -15.72
CA ASN A 422 10.48 -0.20 -16.19
C ASN A 422 11.69 0.54 -16.79
N ALA A 423 12.91 0.01 -16.62
CA ALA A 423 14.12 0.61 -17.16
C ALA A 423 14.20 0.52 -18.69
N ASP A 424 15.00 1.39 -19.30
CA ASP A 424 15.29 1.28 -20.72
C ASP A 424 16.03 -0.05 -20.99
N PRO A 425 15.61 -0.83 -22.00
CA PRO A 425 16.31 -2.06 -22.37
C PRO A 425 17.79 -1.90 -22.69
N ALA A 426 18.20 -0.71 -23.09
CA ALA A 426 19.61 -0.36 -23.35
C ALA A 426 20.38 0.03 -22.11
N ASP A 427 19.74 0.13 -20.94
CA ASP A 427 20.40 0.54 -19.71
C ASP A 427 21.30 -0.60 -19.17
N PRO A 428 22.62 -0.40 -19.06
CA PRO A 428 23.54 -1.44 -18.60
C PRO A 428 23.29 -1.88 -17.15
N ILE A 429 22.57 -1.10 -16.35
CA ILE A 429 22.20 -1.45 -14.98
C ILE A 429 21.23 -2.63 -14.92
N GLN A 430 20.50 -2.93 -16.00
CA GLN A 430 19.62 -4.11 -16.07
C GLN A 430 20.38 -5.42 -15.80
N ASP A 431 21.59 -5.58 -16.33
CA ASP A 431 22.38 -6.81 -16.17
C ASP A 431 22.74 -7.05 -14.69
N ILE A 432 22.97 -5.98 -13.93
CA ILE A 432 23.29 -6.06 -12.50
C ILE A 432 22.03 -6.47 -11.71
N THR A 433 20.87 -6.00 -12.11
CA THR A 433 19.60 -6.30 -11.46
C THR A 433 19.32 -7.78 -11.47
N PHE A 434 19.45 -8.44 -12.61
CA PHE A 434 19.19 -9.88 -12.72
C PHE A 434 20.26 -10.74 -12.06
N SER A 435 21.47 -10.26 -11.90
CA SER A 435 22.52 -11.01 -11.18
C SER A 435 22.30 -11.10 -9.67
N HIS A 436 21.39 -10.29 -9.12
CA HIS A 436 21.06 -10.27 -7.69
C HIS A 436 19.82 -11.10 -7.34
N ILE A 437 19.07 -11.57 -8.33
CA ILE A 437 17.89 -12.42 -8.18
C ILE A 437 18.28 -13.88 -8.31
#